data_c188ab757d1cb6369a59af1febb5996c
#
_entry.id   c188ab757d1cb6369a59af1febb5996c
#
_cell.length_a   1.000
_cell.length_b   1.000
_cell.length_c   1.000
_cell.angle_alpha   90.00
_cell.angle_beta   90.00
_cell.angle_gamma   90.00
#
_symmetry.space_group_name_H-M   'P 1'
#
loop_
_entity.id
_entity.type
_entity.pdbx_description
1 polymer ?
#
loop_
_entity_poly.entity_id
_entity_poly.type
_entity_poly.pdbx_seq_one_letter_code
_entity_poly.pdbx_strand_id
1 'polypeptide(L)'
;MYFDDLKIGMERECAPAVIEKEKMMDFARDYDNIPLHTDEEYAKSTPFGGLIAPGVMSFMSVWAKYLENDFAGKELIAGTSTKIEWLKPVYAGDVLKGKATVTNLVKRSPRNGLVEISFDVYNQKGELVLKNVTEAVVRCRAN
;
A
#
# COMPACT_ATOMS: atom_id res chain seq x y z
N MET A 1 7.28 -16.34 2.99
CA MET A 1 6.29 -17.42 3.29
C MET A 1 5.66 -17.91 2.01
N TYR A 2 5.57 -19.20 1.88
CA TYR A 2 4.85 -19.83 0.76
C TYR A 2 3.35 -19.78 0.97
N PHE A 3 2.59 -20.02 -0.10
CA PHE A 3 1.13 -20.09 0.00
C PHE A 3 0.66 -21.05 1.10
N ASP A 4 1.34 -22.20 1.23
CA ASP A 4 1.00 -23.23 2.22
C ASP A 4 1.14 -22.79 3.67
N ASP A 5 1.93 -21.74 3.93
CA ASP A 5 2.16 -21.23 5.27
C ASP A 5 1.10 -20.20 5.69
N LEU A 6 0.34 -19.69 4.74
CA LEU A 6 -0.61 -18.61 4.98
C LEU A 6 -1.94 -19.15 5.51
N LYS A 7 -2.56 -18.38 6.38
CA LYS A 7 -3.89 -18.68 6.92
C LYS A 7 -4.73 -17.43 6.94
N ILE A 8 -6.01 -17.57 6.66
CA ILE A 8 -6.97 -16.45 6.77
C ILE A 8 -6.94 -15.92 8.20
N GLY A 9 -6.86 -14.60 8.33
CA GLY A 9 -6.78 -13.92 9.61
C GLY A 9 -5.36 -13.62 10.09
N MET A 10 -4.32 -14.13 9.42
CA MET A 10 -2.94 -13.75 9.73
C MET A 10 -2.73 -12.27 9.44
N GLU A 11 -2.02 -11.59 10.35
CA GLU A 11 -1.78 -10.16 10.28
C GLU A 11 -0.30 -9.84 10.38
N ARG A 12 0.12 -8.74 9.73
CA ARG A 12 1.44 -8.15 9.89
C ARG A 12 1.35 -6.63 9.88
N GLU A 13 2.03 -6.01 10.82
CA GLU A 13 2.23 -4.56 10.79
C GLU A 13 3.46 -4.24 9.94
N CYS A 14 3.31 -3.23 9.08
CA CYS A 14 4.42 -2.72 8.28
C CYS A 14 5.20 -1.68 9.06
N ALA A 15 6.50 -1.56 8.77
CA ALA A 15 7.31 -0.46 9.29
C ALA A 15 6.74 0.89 8.81
N PRO A 16 6.96 1.98 9.56
CA PRO A 16 6.48 3.30 9.15
C PRO A 16 7.04 3.73 7.80
N ALA A 17 6.17 4.32 6.98
CA ALA A 17 6.54 4.91 5.69
C ALA A 17 6.35 6.43 5.76
N VAL A 18 7.44 7.18 5.60
CA VAL A 18 7.39 8.64 5.58
C VAL A 18 7.10 9.12 4.17
N ILE A 19 6.11 9.99 4.02
CA ILE A 19 5.79 10.62 2.73
C ILE A 19 6.71 11.83 2.57
N GLU A 20 7.87 11.60 1.98
CA GLU A 20 8.87 12.65 1.75
C GLU A 20 8.40 13.58 0.63
N LYS A 21 8.42 14.90 0.91
CA LYS A 21 7.93 15.93 0.00
C LYS A 21 8.58 15.85 -1.39
N GLU A 22 9.91 15.74 -1.47
CA GLU A 22 10.62 15.72 -2.74
C GLU A 22 10.29 14.46 -3.55
N LYS A 23 10.24 13.31 -2.92
CA LYS A 23 9.82 12.06 -3.58
C LYS A 23 8.39 12.13 -4.07
N MET A 24 7.51 12.72 -3.29
CA MET A 24 6.11 12.91 -3.64
C MET A 24 5.98 13.79 -4.88
N MET A 25 6.70 14.90 -4.92
CA MET A 25 6.67 15.82 -6.06
C MET A 25 7.29 15.20 -7.31
N ASP A 26 8.39 14.44 -7.17
CA ASP A 26 9.00 13.72 -8.29
C ASP A 26 8.08 12.67 -8.86
N PHE A 27 7.44 11.89 -8.01
CA PHE A 27 6.45 10.91 -8.45
C PHE A 27 5.29 11.59 -9.20
N ALA A 28 4.80 12.69 -8.64
CA ALA A 28 3.69 13.42 -9.27
C ALA A 28 4.06 13.98 -10.64
N ARG A 29 5.26 14.55 -10.78
CA ARG A 29 5.72 15.06 -12.07
C ARG A 29 5.77 13.99 -13.16
N ASP A 30 6.13 12.76 -12.77
CA ASP A 30 6.25 11.65 -13.71
C ASP A 30 4.90 10.98 -14.02
N TYR A 31 3.99 10.89 -13.03
CA TYR A 31 2.81 10.02 -13.15
C TYR A 31 1.47 10.67 -12.85
N ASP A 32 1.44 11.82 -12.18
CA ASP A 32 0.19 12.45 -11.74
C ASP A 32 0.42 13.97 -11.57
N ASN A 33 0.78 14.61 -12.65
CA ASN A 33 1.27 15.99 -12.65
C ASN A 33 0.13 16.99 -12.62
N ILE A 34 -0.46 17.17 -11.44
CA ILE A 34 -1.47 18.19 -11.18
C ILE A 34 -0.98 19.15 -10.09
N PRO A 35 -1.41 20.43 -10.11
CA PRO A 35 -0.92 21.45 -9.15
C PRO A 35 -1.10 21.08 -7.69
N LEU A 36 -2.13 20.32 -7.37
CA LEU A 36 -2.42 19.87 -6.00
C LEU A 36 -1.25 19.07 -5.39
N HIS A 37 -0.44 18.40 -6.22
CA HIS A 37 0.70 17.60 -5.79
C HIS A 37 2.05 18.29 -6.01
N THR A 38 2.10 19.35 -6.82
CA THR A 38 3.37 19.91 -7.29
C THR A 38 3.56 21.40 -7.03
N ASP A 39 2.50 22.12 -6.69
CA ASP A 39 2.53 23.57 -6.49
C ASP A 39 2.02 23.92 -5.09
N GLU A 40 2.94 24.25 -4.18
CA GLU A 40 2.61 24.55 -2.78
C GLU A 40 1.69 25.76 -2.63
N GLU A 41 1.91 26.81 -3.41
CA GLU A 41 1.08 28.03 -3.30
C GLU A 41 -0.35 27.73 -3.77
N TYR A 42 -0.48 26.99 -4.87
CA TYR A 42 -1.79 26.53 -5.32
C TYR A 42 -2.47 25.63 -4.26
N ALA A 43 -1.73 24.64 -3.73
CA ALA A 43 -2.27 23.69 -2.76
C ALA A 43 -2.76 24.38 -1.48
N LYS A 44 -2.06 25.41 -1.01
CA LYS A 44 -2.48 26.23 0.14
C LYS A 44 -3.81 26.93 -0.09
N SER A 45 -4.11 27.29 -1.33
CA SER A 45 -5.37 27.96 -1.68
C SER A 45 -6.58 27.01 -1.77
N THR A 46 -6.32 25.70 -1.74
CA THR A 46 -7.37 24.68 -1.78
C THR A 46 -7.92 24.36 -0.38
N PRO A 47 -9.08 23.66 -0.26
CA PRO A 47 -9.58 23.22 1.04
C PRO A 47 -8.61 22.32 1.81
N PHE A 48 -7.63 21.70 1.14
CA PHE A 48 -6.62 20.86 1.81
C PHE A 48 -5.58 21.66 2.57
N GLY A 49 -5.34 22.91 2.18
CA GLY A 49 -4.42 23.82 2.89
C GLY A 49 -2.93 23.50 2.72
N GLY A 50 -2.58 22.59 1.82
CA GLY A 50 -1.18 22.19 1.55
C GLY A 50 -1.10 21.09 0.53
N LEU A 51 0.14 20.72 0.15
CA LEU A 51 0.39 19.64 -0.79
C LEU A 51 -0.10 18.30 -0.23
N ILE A 52 -0.85 17.58 -1.03
CA ILE A 52 -1.24 16.20 -0.73
C ILE A 52 -0.54 15.24 -1.69
N ALA A 53 -0.30 14.03 -1.20
CA ALA A 53 0.35 12.99 -1.99
C ALA A 53 -0.59 12.40 -3.04
N PRO A 54 -0.06 12.03 -4.22
CA PRO A 54 -0.81 11.18 -5.13
C PRO A 54 -1.25 9.91 -4.40
N GLY A 55 -2.53 9.56 -4.52
CA GLY A 55 -3.09 8.46 -3.73
C GLY A 55 -2.41 7.12 -3.96
N VAL A 56 -2.04 6.82 -5.21
CA VAL A 56 -1.34 5.58 -5.55
C VAL A 56 0.04 5.54 -4.88
N MET A 57 0.75 6.66 -4.83
CA MET A 57 2.05 6.75 -4.16
C MET A 57 1.92 6.47 -2.67
N SER A 58 0.87 6.97 -2.02
CA SER A 58 0.62 6.72 -0.60
C SER A 58 0.53 5.21 -0.33
N PHE A 59 -0.22 4.48 -1.14
CA PHE A 59 -0.30 3.04 -1.02
C PHE A 59 1.03 2.37 -1.32
N MET A 60 1.71 2.75 -2.40
CA MET A 60 2.98 2.14 -2.79
C MET A 60 4.08 2.34 -1.74
N SER A 61 4.03 3.44 -1.00
CA SER A 61 4.96 3.67 0.12
C SER A 61 4.77 2.65 1.23
N VAL A 62 3.54 2.27 1.52
CA VAL A 62 3.21 1.23 2.50
C VAL A 62 3.53 -0.16 1.94
N TRP A 63 3.22 -0.40 0.67
CA TRP A 63 3.54 -1.66 -0.01
C TRP A 63 5.03 -1.96 0.03
N ALA A 64 5.89 -0.94 -0.17
CA ALA A 64 7.33 -1.09 -0.07
C ALA A 64 7.76 -1.59 1.33
N LYS A 65 7.13 -1.09 2.38
CA LYS A 65 7.38 -1.55 3.75
C LYS A 65 6.82 -2.95 4.00
N TYR A 66 5.69 -3.26 3.42
CA TYR A 66 5.13 -4.62 3.47
C TYR A 66 6.10 -5.64 2.87
N LEU A 67 6.71 -5.32 1.75
CA LEU A 67 7.66 -6.22 1.08
C LEU A 67 8.95 -6.47 1.87
N GLU A 68 9.26 -5.63 2.85
CA GLU A 68 10.39 -5.86 3.76
C GLU A 68 10.13 -7.03 4.71
N ASN A 69 8.87 -7.39 4.93
CA ASN A 69 8.49 -8.56 5.72
C ASN A 69 8.48 -9.81 4.85
N ASP A 70 8.80 -10.94 5.43
CA ASP A 70 8.62 -12.24 4.77
C ASP A 70 7.17 -12.74 4.97
N PHE A 71 6.22 -11.95 4.54
CA PHE A 71 4.79 -12.26 4.62
C PHE A 71 4.24 -12.34 3.20
N ALA A 72 4.51 -13.46 2.54
CA ALA A 72 4.23 -13.76 1.14
C ALA A 72 5.06 -12.94 0.12
N GLY A 73 5.82 -11.94 0.53
CA GLY A 73 6.52 -11.03 -0.39
C GLY A 73 7.52 -11.73 -1.30
N LYS A 74 8.37 -12.58 -0.75
CA LYS A 74 9.42 -13.29 -1.52
C LYS A 74 8.86 -14.30 -2.51
N GLU A 75 7.72 -14.89 -2.18
CA GLU A 75 7.10 -15.94 -2.99
C GLU A 75 5.98 -15.40 -3.86
N LEU A 76 5.80 -14.10 -3.89
CA LEU A 76 4.83 -13.43 -4.75
C LEU A 76 5.29 -13.49 -6.19
N ILE A 77 4.46 -14.03 -7.08
CA ILE A 77 4.77 -14.23 -8.49
C ILE A 77 4.20 -13.10 -9.35
N ALA A 78 2.95 -12.70 -9.06
CA ALA A 78 2.24 -11.71 -9.86
C ALA A 78 1.09 -11.10 -9.07
N GLY A 79 0.80 -9.84 -9.31
CA GLY A 79 -0.44 -9.22 -8.87
C GLY A 79 -1.55 -9.47 -9.89
N THR A 80 -2.76 -9.71 -9.43
CA THR A 80 -3.93 -9.90 -10.30
C THR A 80 -4.92 -8.76 -10.20
N SER A 81 -5.05 -8.14 -9.02
CA SER A 81 -5.90 -6.97 -8.83
C SER A 81 -5.49 -6.18 -7.60
N THR A 82 -5.81 -4.90 -7.62
CA THR A 82 -5.69 -4.03 -6.45
C THR A 82 -6.81 -3.00 -6.49
N LYS A 83 -7.43 -2.78 -5.33
CA LYS A 83 -8.45 -1.76 -5.15
C LYS A 83 -8.04 -0.86 -4.01
N ILE A 84 -7.91 0.44 -4.28
CA ILE A 84 -7.56 1.44 -3.28
C ILE A 84 -8.76 2.36 -3.04
N GLU A 85 -9.11 2.55 -1.76
CA GLU A 85 -10.09 3.53 -1.35
C GLU A 85 -9.38 4.58 -0.50
N TRP A 86 -9.41 5.85 -0.95
CA TRP A 86 -8.83 6.96 -0.22
C TRP A 86 -9.89 7.59 0.67
N LEU A 87 -9.66 7.59 1.98
CA LEU A 87 -10.62 8.06 2.97
C LEU A 87 -10.29 9.45 3.50
N LYS A 88 -9.00 9.79 3.53
CA LYS A 88 -8.51 11.10 3.95
C LYS A 88 -7.28 11.49 3.14
N PRO A 89 -7.03 12.80 2.94
CA PRO A 89 -5.83 13.26 2.26
C PRO A 89 -4.58 12.89 3.06
N VAL A 90 -3.51 12.57 2.34
CA VAL A 90 -2.19 12.31 2.90
C VAL A 90 -1.29 13.50 2.54
N TYR A 91 -0.71 14.14 3.54
CA TYR A 91 0.10 15.33 3.36
C TYR A 91 1.59 15.00 3.27
N ALA A 92 2.34 15.88 2.64
CA ALA A 92 3.80 15.80 2.69
C ALA A 92 4.27 15.78 4.16
N GLY A 93 5.17 14.86 4.48
CA GLY A 93 5.68 14.68 5.84
C GLY A 93 4.87 13.71 6.70
N ASP A 94 3.70 13.28 6.26
CA ASP A 94 2.92 12.28 7.00
C ASP A 94 3.70 10.96 7.12
N VAL A 95 3.47 10.27 8.23
CA VAL A 95 4.03 8.95 8.50
C VAL A 95 2.90 7.93 8.47
N LEU A 96 2.96 7.01 7.51
CA LEU A 96 1.92 6.01 7.32
C LEU A 96 2.34 4.67 7.91
N LYS A 97 1.40 4.02 8.57
CA LYS A 97 1.55 2.63 9.05
C LYS A 97 0.47 1.77 8.47
N GLY A 98 0.87 0.72 7.79
CA GLY A 98 -0.04 -0.27 7.24
C GLY A 98 -0.15 -1.50 8.12
N LYS A 99 -1.34 -2.08 8.14
CA LYS A 99 -1.60 -3.40 8.71
C LYS A 99 -2.13 -4.29 7.60
N ALA A 100 -1.39 -5.35 7.28
CA ALA A 100 -1.76 -6.33 6.27
C ALA A 100 -2.46 -7.53 6.93
N THR A 101 -3.56 -7.96 6.36
CA THR A 101 -4.33 -9.11 6.83
C THR A 101 -4.64 -10.03 5.66
N VAL A 102 -4.38 -11.32 5.81
CA VAL A 102 -4.82 -12.34 4.84
C VAL A 102 -6.32 -12.53 4.99
N THR A 103 -7.07 -12.21 3.95
CA THR A 103 -8.54 -12.24 3.98
C THR A 103 -9.13 -13.36 3.13
N ASN A 104 -8.39 -13.90 2.17
CA ASN A 104 -8.83 -15.05 1.40
C ASN A 104 -7.65 -15.83 0.81
N LEU A 105 -7.83 -17.13 0.63
CA LEU A 105 -6.85 -18.03 0.06
C LEU A 105 -7.56 -19.00 -0.88
N VAL A 106 -7.11 -19.09 -2.13
CA VAL A 106 -7.66 -20.01 -3.12
C VAL A 106 -6.52 -20.78 -3.81
N LYS A 107 -6.38 -22.05 -3.52
CA LYS A 107 -5.37 -22.88 -4.19
C LYS A 107 -5.78 -23.08 -5.65
N ARG A 108 -4.87 -22.77 -6.57
CA ARG A 108 -5.12 -22.87 -8.02
C ARG A 108 -4.52 -24.11 -8.64
N SER A 109 -3.38 -24.54 -8.12
CA SER A 109 -2.62 -25.67 -8.64
C SER A 109 -1.66 -26.18 -7.56
N PRO A 110 -0.96 -27.29 -7.78
CA PRO A 110 0.11 -27.72 -6.88
C PRO A 110 1.24 -26.69 -6.74
N ARG A 111 1.35 -25.73 -7.67
CA ARG A 111 2.46 -24.77 -7.75
C ARG A 111 2.16 -23.42 -7.13
N ASN A 112 0.90 -22.99 -7.11
CA ASN A 112 0.54 -21.66 -6.62
C ASN A 112 -0.90 -21.55 -6.15
N GLY A 113 -1.19 -20.45 -5.46
CA GLY A 113 -2.53 -20.07 -5.08
C GLY A 113 -2.70 -18.56 -5.13
N LEU A 114 -3.96 -18.12 -5.07
CA LEU A 114 -4.33 -16.72 -4.93
C LEU A 114 -4.44 -16.35 -3.47
N VAL A 115 -3.81 -15.25 -3.10
CA VAL A 115 -3.89 -14.66 -1.75
C VAL A 115 -4.55 -13.30 -1.87
N GLU A 116 -5.59 -13.08 -1.09
CA GLU A 116 -6.16 -11.75 -0.91
C GLU A 116 -5.63 -11.15 0.37
N ILE A 117 -5.04 -9.97 0.26
CA ILE A 117 -4.46 -9.23 1.38
C ILE A 117 -5.14 -7.89 1.49
N SER A 118 -5.71 -7.59 2.66
CA SER A 118 -6.29 -6.29 2.95
C SER A 118 -5.30 -5.44 3.74
N PHE A 119 -5.20 -4.16 3.36
CA PHE A 119 -4.39 -3.18 4.07
C PHE A 119 -5.29 -2.11 4.67
N ASP A 120 -5.11 -1.87 5.96
CA ASP A 120 -5.61 -0.67 6.63
C ASP A 120 -4.41 0.23 6.89
N VAL A 121 -4.48 1.48 6.45
CA VAL A 121 -3.35 2.42 6.53
C VAL A 121 -3.74 3.63 7.35
N TYR A 122 -2.95 3.90 8.37
CA TYR A 122 -3.17 4.98 9.33
C TYR A 122 -2.04 6.01 9.23
N ASN A 123 -2.37 7.29 9.46
CA ASN A 123 -1.36 8.33 9.61
C ASN A 123 -0.82 8.39 11.04
N GLN A 124 0.09 9.34 11.32
CA GLN A 124 0.70 9.53 12.64
C GLN A 124 -0.29 9.93 13.74
N LYS A 125 -1.49 10.38 13.35
CA LYS A 125 -2.56 10.75 14.28
C LYS A 125 -3.47 9.58 14.60
N GLY A 126 -3.20 8.39 14.02
CA GLY A 126 -4.06 7.21 14.16
C GLY A 126 -5.32 7.26 13.33
N GLU A 127 -5.40 8.17 12.35
CA GLU A 127 -6.54 8.26 11.45
C GLU A 127 -6.39 7.28 10.29
N LEU A 128 -7.46 6.56 9.96
CA LEU A 128 -7.51 5.66 8.81
C LEU A 128 -7.57 6.51 7.53
N VAL A 129 -6.50 6.50 6.74
CA VAL A 129 -6.38 7.35 5.55
C VAL A 129 -6.68 6.62 4.26
N LEU A 130 -6.42 5.32 4.19
CA LEU A 130 -6.78 4.52 3.03
C LEU A 130 -6.97 3.05 3.40
N LYS A 131 -7.72 2.36 2.55
CA LYS A 131 -7.87 0.90 2.56
C LYS A 131 -7.45 0.37 1.20
N ASN A 132 -6.89 -0.82 1.20
CA ASN A 132 -6.56 -1.51 -0.02
C ASN A 132 -6.90 -3.00 0.08
N VAL A 133 -7.33 -3.58 -1.02
CA VAL A 133 -7.45 -5.02 -1.16
C VAL A 133 -6.65 -5.42 -2.40
N THR A 134 -5.63 -6.21 -2.20
CA THR A 134 -4.76 -6.71 -3.27
C THR A 134 -4.86 -8.22 -3.36
N GLU A 135 -5.01 -8.72 -4.57
CA GLU A 135 -4.97 -10.13 -4.87
C GLU A 135 -3.70 -10.46 -5.64
N ALA A 136 -3.00 -11.48 -5.23
CA ALA A 136 -1.72 -11.86 -5.81
C ALA A 136 -1.57 -13.37 -5.89
N VAL A 137 -0.78 -13.82 -6.85
CA VAL A 137 -0.39 -15.23 -6.99
C VAL A 137 0.86 -15.45 -6.16
N VAL A 138 0.80 -16.42 -5.27
CA VAL A 138 1.91 -16.79 -4.37
C VAL A 138 2.29 -18.25 -4.60
N ARG A 139 3.59 -18.51 -4.64
CA ARG A 139 4.15 -19.83 -4.89
C ARG A 139 3.85 -20.81 -3.74
N CYS A 140 3.52 -22.04 -4.09
CA CYS A 140 3.48 -23.15 -3.15
C CYS A 140 4.87 -23.75 -2.97
N ARG A 141 5.08 -24.45 -1.84
CA ARG A 141 6.28 -25.27 -1.68
C ARG A 141 6.37 -26.32 -2.75
N ALA A 142 7.57 -26.55 -3.26
CA ALA A 142 7.86 -27.67 -4.12
C ALA A 142 7.77 -28.98 -3.32
N ASN A 143 7.13 -29.96 -3.92
CA ASN A 143 7.08 -31.31 -3.35
C ASN A 143 8.30 -32.13 -3.79
#